data_334744a3e44facd3994c06d3f96fb522
#
_entry.id   334744a3e44facd3994c06d3f96fb522
#
_cell.length_a   1.000
_cell.length_b   1.000
_cell.length_c   1.000
_cell.angle_alpha   90.00
_cell.angle_beta   90.00
_cell.angle_gamma   90.00
#
_symmetry.space_group_name_H-M   'P 1'
#
loop_
_entity.id
_entity.type
_entity.pdbx_description
1 polymer ?
#
loop_
_entity_poly.entity_id
_entity_poly.type
_entity_poly.pdbx_seq_one_letter_code
_entity_poly.pdbx_strand_id
1 'polypeptide(L)'
;MEFIRRFVGLFILYGRFVLLAVGGYVFTMSSYAFSGKERAELFVSGWRFHLGNPEGDASRQDFDDGAWRLLDLPHDWSIEGDFSADHPARKEGGALPGGLGWYRKVFEAPREWQGKKVFVDFDGVYMNSEVFVNGNSLGVRPYGYSSFRYDLTPYLKWGERNVLAVKVDNSTQPNSRWYSGSGIYRNVWLTVVEPVHVGHWGTFVTTPEVTGEKAVMEVRTMVKNDGQAGRRVGVVSTLLDARGRMVAGQSGFVDVPAGGCSEASHTLIMTAPELWSTEHPYLYKVRTELKVDGRSVDTYYTTTGVRHFKFDARTGFWLNGKHMKINGVCMHHDLGCLGAAVNVRAIKRQLEIIEGDGLQRYPLHA
;
A
#
# COMPACT_ATOMS: atom_id res chain seq x y z
N MET A 1 -1.69 -44.89 29.83
CA MET A 1 -0.69 -43.80 29.81
C MET A 1 0.52 -44.16 28.95
N GLU A 2 0.29 -44.85 27.82
CA GLU A 2 1.36 -45.39 26.95
C GLU A 2 1.12 -45.09 25.45
N PHE A 3 0.19 -44.16 25.15
CA PHE A 3 -0.20 -43.83 23.79
C PHE A 3 0.26 -42.43 23.33
N ILE A 4 0.98 -41.68 24.15
CA ILE A 4 1.41 -40.28 23.87
C ILE A 4 2.90 -40.19 23.49
N ARG A 5 3.66 -41.29 23.39
CA ARG A 5 5.10 -41.27 23.17
C ARG A 5 5.59 -41.63 21.76
N ARG A 6 4.73 -41.65 20.74
CA ARG A 6 5.13 -42.01 19.37
C ARG A 6 4.75 -41.05 18.26
N PHE A 7 4.77 -39.74 18.47
CA PHE A 7 4.68 -38.77 17.37
C PHE A 7 5.47 -37.49 17.67
N VAL A 8 6.75 -37.65 17.92
CA VAL A 8 7.73 -36.54 17.82
C VAL A 8 8.88 -37.08 16.97
N GLY A 9 8.97 -36.62 15.77
CA GLY A 9 10.16 -36.87 14.95
C GLY A 9 9.81 -37.27 13.50
N LEU A 10 9.58 -36.29 12.67
CA LEU A 10 10.14 -36.26 11.32
C LEU A 10 9.99 -34.83 10.77
N PHE A 11 10.99 -34.00 11.03
CA PHE A 11 11.21 -32.79 10.24
C PHE A 11 12.00 -33.23 8.99
N ILE A 12 11.32 -33.34 7.87
CA ILE A 12 12.00 -33.39 6.56
C ILE A 12 11.84 -32.02 5.93
N LEU A 13 12.94 -31.25 5.94
CA LEU A 13 13.10 -30.04 5.15
C LEU A 13 13.22 -30.46 3.67
N TYR A 14 12.10 -30.47 2.96
CA TYR A 14 12.11 -30.32 1.51
C TYR A 14 11.34 -29.05 1.17
N GLY A 15 12.07 -28.12 0.60
CA GLY A 15 11.66 -26.82 0.09
C GLY A 15 10.19 -26.45 0.19
N ARG A 16 9.86 -25.59 1.17
CA ARG A 16 8.67 -24.72 1.14
C ARG A 16 7.29 -25.29 1.49
N PHE A 17 7.18 -26.37 2.27
CA PHE A 17 5.90 -26.80 2.85
C PHE A 17 6.07 -27.04 4.36
N VAL A 18 5.28 -26.35 5.18
CA VAL A 18 5.12 -26.69 6.59
C VAL A 18 3.86 -27.54 6.71
N LEU A 19 4.02 -28.80 7.06
CA LEU A 19 2.91 -29.71 7.39
C LEU A 19 2.69 -29.67 8.90
N LEU A 20 1.56 -29.14 9.33
CA LEU A 20 1.07 -29.27 10.71
C LEU A 20 -0.07 -30.29 10.72
N ALA A 21 0.17 -31.46 11.31
CA ALA A 21 -0.87 -32.46 11.57
C ALA A 21 -1.33 -32.36 13.02
N VAL A 22 -2.56 -31.94 13.24
CA VAL A 22 -3.22 -32.00 14.55
C VAL A 22 -4.55 -32.72 14.36
N GLY A 23 -4.73 -33.85 15.06
CA GLY A 23 -6.03 -34.51 15.18
C GLY A 23 -6.58 -35.13 13.89
N GLY A 24 -5.74 -35.74 13.04
CA GLY A 24 -6.20 -36.51 11.87
C GLY A 24 -6.65 -35.71 10.65
N TYR A 25 -6.56 -34.39 10.69
CA TYR A 25 -6.81 -33.50 9.53
C TYR A 25 -5.49 -32.89 9.05
N VAL A 26 -5.14 -33.14 7.80
CA VAL A 26 -4.00 -32.50 7.13
C VAL A 26 -4.48 -31.19 6.56
N PHE A 27 -4.18 -30.08 7.21
CA PHE A 27 -4.33 -28.76 6.62
C PHE A 27 -3.08 -28.46 5.79
N THR A 28 -3.19 -28.54 4.49
CA THR A 28 -2.20 -27.95 3.59
C THR A 28 -2.41 -26.44 3.57
N MET A 29 -1.69 -25.71 4.42
CA MET A 29 -1.50 -24.28 4.17
C MET A 29 -0.61 -24.16 2.93
N SER A 30 -1.24 -23.97 1.77
CA SER A 30 -0.56 -23.46 0.59
C SER A 30 -0.21 -22.01 0.87
N SER A 31 0.97 -21.78 1.46
CA SER A 31 1.58 -20.46 1.42
C SER A 31 1.88 -20.19 -0.04
N TYR A 32 1.11 -19.33 -0.68
CA TYR A 32 1.54 -18.67 -1.90
C TYR A 32 2.75 -17.80 -1.53
N ALA A 33 3.90 -18.43 -1.40
CA ALA A 33 5.16 -17.74 -1.35
C ALA A 33 5.39 -17.15 -2.74
N PHE A 34 4.98 -15.90 -2.94
CA PHE A 34 5.56 -15.09 -4.00
C PHE A 34 7.07 -15.09 -3.76
N SER A 35 7.84 -15.74 -4.62
CA SER A 35 9.30 -15.79 -4.57
C SER A 35 9.89 -14.52 -5.20
N GLY A 36 9.54 -13.39 -4.66
CA GLY A 36 10.23 -12.11 -4.79
C GLY A 36 10.08 -11.45 -3.43
N LYS A 37 11.17 -11.00 -2.84
CA LYS A 37 11.07 -10.11 -1.67
C LYS A 37 10.14 -8.98 -2.09
N GLU A 38 8.97 -8.87 -1.44
CA GLU A 38 8.11 -7.72 -1.65
C GLU A 38 8.93 -6.50 -1.29
N ARG A 39 9.03 -5.52 -2.19
CA ARG A 39 9.81 -4.30 -1.97
C ARG A 39 9.20 -3.40 -0.89
N ALA A 40 7.93 -3.61 -0.55
CA ALA A 40 7.21 -2.92 0.49
C ALA A 40 6.56 -3.93 1.43
N GLU A 41 6.64 -3.66 2.72
CA GLU A 41 5.98 -4.43 3.77
C GLU A 41 5.07 -3.54 4.62
N LEU A 42 4.01 -4.13 5.17
CA LEU A 42 3.13 -3.43 6.10
C LEU A 42 3.90 -3.08 7.38
N PHE A 43 3.89 -1.79 7.71
CA PHE A 43 4.60 -1.24 8.87
C PHE A 43 3.61 -0.74 9.93
N VAL A 44 2.61 -1.57 10.23
CA VAL A 44 1.42 -1.20 11.00
C VAL A 44 1.43 -1.67 12.45
N SER A 45 2.16 -2.73 12.79
CA SER A 45 2.12 -3.32 14.14
C SER A 45 3.06 -2.65 15.11
N GLY A 46 2.71 -2.66 16.40
CA GLY A 46 3.58 -2.27 17.50
C GLY A 46 3.93 -0.79 17.56
N TRP A 47 2.99 0.09 17.28
CA TRP A 47 3.12 1.52 17.49
C TRP A 47 2.74 1.89 18.92
N ARG A 48 3.42 2.89 19.47
CA ARG A 48 3.06 3.54 20.73
C ARG A 48 2.34 4.83 20.45
N PHE A 49 1.27 5.09 21.19
CA PHE A 49 0.39 6.25 21.01
C PHE A 49 0.22 7.02 22.33
N HIS A 50 0.23 8.33 22.21
CA HIS A 50 -0.07 9.29 23.30
C HIS A 50 -0.98 10.39 22.78
N LEU A 51 -2.10 10.62 23.49
CA LEU A 51 -3.00 11.72 23.21
C LEU A 51 -2.54 12.98 23.97
N GLY A 52 -2.42 14.10 23.27
CA GLY A 52 -1.93 15.36 23.80
C GLY A 52 -0.44 15.59 23.58
N ASN A 53 0.08 16.66 24.18
CA ASN A 53 1.50 16.94 24.19
C ASN A 53 2.18 16.16 25.31
N PRO A 54 3.18 15.33 25.02
CA PRO A 54 3.97 14.69 26.06
C PRO A 54 4.91 15.72 26.74
N GLU A 55 5.34 15.42 27.95
CA GLU A 55 6.42 16.16 28.58
C GLU A 55 7.74 15.82 27.89
N GLY A 56 8.41 16.82 27.32
CA GLY A 56 9.65 16.65 26.58
C GLY A 56 9.45 16.47 25.07
N ASP A 57 10.55 16.23 24.39
CA ASP A 57 10.61 16.14 22.92
C ASP A 57 10.42 14.68 22.43
N ALA A 58 9.21 14.34 22.08
CA ALA A 58 8.86 13.01 21.61
C ALA A 58 9.42 12.66 20.21
N SER A 59 10.02 13.59 19.50
CA SER A 59 10.72 13.29 18.24
C SER A 59 12.05 12.57 18.46
N ARG A 60 12.67 12.74 19.63
CA ARG A 60 14.01 12.25 19.95
C ARG A 60 14.05 10.74 20.10
N GLN A 61 15.18 10.14 19.72
CA GLN A 61 15.38 8.71 19.82
C GLN A 61 15.42 8.20 21.27
N ASP A 62 15.94 9.01 22.20
CA ASP A 62 16.13 8.71 23.61
C ASP A 62 14.90 9.04 24.49
N PHE A 63 13.81 9.55 23.90
CA PHE A 63 12.57 9.82 24.62
C PHE A 63 11.97 8.52 25.17
N ASP A 64 11.58 8.54 26.44
CA ASP A 64 10.92 7.40 27.10
C ASP A 64 9.42 7.37 26.75
N ASP A 65 9.04 6.43 25.94
CA ASP A 65 7.66 6.16 25.55
C ASP A 65 7.08 4.90 26.25
N GLY A 66 7.73 4.42 27.30
CA GLY A 66 7.37 3.19 28.01
C GLY A 66 5.93 3.18 28.55
N ALA A 67 5.44 4.33 28.99
CA ALA A 67 4.08 4.49 29.50
C ALA A 67 3.01 4.69 28.40
N TRP A 68 3.41 4.83 27.14
CA TRP A 68 2.47 5.07 26.04
C TRP A 68 1.72 3.79 25.68
N ARG A 69 0.47 3.95 25.20
CA ARG A 69 -0.37 2.85 24.78
C ARG A 69 0.20 2.16 23.55
N LEU A 70 0.37 0.84 23.60
CA LEU A 70 0.74 0.02 22.45
C LEU A 70 -0.51 -0.26 21.61
N LEU A 71 -0.42 -0.08 20.30
CA LEU A 71 -1.49 -0.35 19.35
C LEU A 71 -0.96 -0.71 17.96
N ASP A 72 -1.86 -1.19 17.11
CA ASP A 72 -1.63 -1.41 15.69
C ASP A 72 -2.42 -0.38 14.87
N LEU A 73 -1.90 -0.04 13.68
CA LEU A 73 -2.56 0.82 12.70
C LEU A 73 -3.46 -0.01 11.77
N PRO A 74 -4.48 0.61 11.18
CA PRO A 74 -4.90 2.01 11.29
C PRO A 74 -5.55 2.35 12.62
N HIS A 75 -5.48 3.62 13.02
CA HIS A 75 -5.98 4.08 14.30
C HIS A 75 -6.65 5.46 14.18
N ASP A 76 -7.77 5.61 14.88
CA ASP A 76 -8.53 6.85 15.01
C ASP A 76 -8.85 7.08 16.48
N TRP A 77 -8.20 8.05 17.12
CA TRP A 77 -8.44 8.31 18.55
C TRP A 77 -9.74 9.06 18.82
N SER A 78 -10.32 9.74 17.81
CA SER A 78 -11.56 10.50 18.00
C SER A 78 -12.72 9.59 18.37
N ILE A 79 -12.84 8.40 17.75
CA ILE A 79 -13.92 7.45 18.04
C ILE A 79 -13.83 6.82 19.44
N GLU A 80 -12.69 6.95 20.11
CA GLU A 80 -12.47 6.44 21.45
C GLU A 80 -12.96 7.39 22.53
N GLY A 81 -13.27 8.65 22.17
CA GLY A 81 -13.78 9.66 23.06
C GLY A 81 -15.31 9.68 23.15
N ASP A 82 -15.81 10.38 24.16
CA ASP A 82 -17.25 10.55 24.37
C ASP A 82 -17.85 11.54 23.35
N PHE A 83 -19.10 11.31 22.97
CA PHE A 83 -19.87 12.28 22.20
C PHE A 83 -20.26 13.47 23.05
N SER A 84 -19.94 14.69 22.61
CA SER A 84 -20.35 15.93 23.29
C SER A 84 -20.60 17.06 22.28
N ALA A 85 -21.67 17.82 22.52
CA ALA A 85 -21.95 19.03 21.76
C ALA A 85 -20.88 20.13 22.00
N ASP A 86 -20.11 20.03 23.09
CA ASP A 86 -19.07 20.98 23.48
C ASP A 86 -17.76 20.79 22.72
N HIS A 87 -17.61 19.62 22.01
CA HIS A 87 -16.45 19.42 21.20
C HIS A 87 -16.38 20.39 20.01
N PRO A 88 -15.19 20.93 19.70
CA PRO A 88 -15.02 21.88 18.59
C PRO A 88 -15.48 21.33 17.23
N ALA A 89 -15.47 20.00 17.02
CA ALA A 89 -15.96 19.34 15.82
C ALA A 89 -17.45 19.54 15.56
N ARG A 90 -18.23 19.84 16.61
CA ARG A 90 -19.70 20.00 16.56
C ARG A 90 -20.38 18.80 15.91
N LYS A 91 -21.68 18.90 15.63
CA LYS A 91 -22.46 17.85 14.94
C LYS A 91 -21.94 17.55 13.53
N GLU A 92 -21.39 18.55 12.84
CA GLU A 92 -20.87 18.45 11.48
C GLU A 92 -19.65 17.50 11.40
N GLY A 93 -18.82 17.46 12.43
CA GLY A 93 -17.66 16.58 12.55
C GLY A 93 -17.92 15.35 13.44
N GLY A 94 -19.21 15.05 13.75
CA GLY A 94 -19.59 13.87 14.53
C GLY A 94 -19.61 14.08 16.05
N ALA A 95 -19.45 15.31 16.56
CA ALA A 95 -19.44 15.64 18.00
C ALA A 95 -18.42 14.82 18.82
N LEU A 96 -17.30 14.44 18.20
CA LEU A 96 -16.20 13.69 18.81
C LEU A 96 -14.96 14.57 19.00
N PRO A 97 -14.05 14.23 19.93
CA PRO A 97 -12.87 15.03 20.18
C PRO A 97 -11.88 15.00 19.01
N GLY A 98 -11.23 16.11 18.74
CA GLY A 98 -10.05 16.22 17.90
C GLY A 98 -8.78 16.19 18.74
N GLY A 99 -7.92 17.22 18.56
CA GLY A 99 -6.75 17.45 19.37
C GLY A 99 -5.44 17.05 18.73
N LEU A 100 -4.44 16.82 19.56
CA LEU A 100 -3.08 16.47 19.15
C LEU A 100 -2.73 15.08 19.65
N GLY A 101 -2.10 14.28 18.79
CA GLY A 101 -1.64 12.95 19.15
C GLY A 101 -0.26 12.67 18.60
N TRP A 102 0.47 11.80 19.30
CA TRP A 102 1.79 11.34 18.93
C TRP A 102 1.81 9.84 18.76
N TYR A 103 2.49 9.40 17.71
CA TYR A 103 2.78 8.00 17.43
C TYR A 103 4.28 7.80 17.39
N ARG A 104 4.75 6.67 17.93
CA ARG A 104 6.16 6.30 17.88
C ARG A 104 6.30 4.82 17.54
N LYS A 105 7.25 4.51 16.69
CA LYS A 105 7.62 3.13 16.36
C LYS A 105 9.12 2.94 16.41
N VAL A 106 9.51 1.97 17.19
CA VAL A 106 10.89 1.49 17.26
C VAL A 106 11.07 0.37 16.25
N PHE A 107 12.14 0.43 15.47
CA PHE A 107 12.49 -0.61 14.50
C PHE A 107 14.02 -0.71 14.34
N GLU A 108 14.48 -1.83 13.86
CA GLU A 108 15.87 -2.04 13.46
C GLU A 108 15.99 -1.85 11.95
N ALA A 109 17.03 -1.14 11.49
CA ALA A 109 17.41 -1.08 10.08
C ALA A 109 18.59 -2.05 9.88
N PRO A 110 18.35 -3.26 9.31
CA PRO A 110 19.40 -4.27 9.16
C PRO A 110 20.60 -3.76 8.37
N ARG A 111 21.79 -4.22 8.71
CA ARG A 111 23.03 -3.82 8.01
C ARG A 111 23.02 -4.14 6.52
N GLU A 112 22.28 -5.16 6.10
CA GLU A 112 22.10 -5.55 4.70
C GLU A 112 21.29 -4.53 3.87
N TRP A 113 20.65 -3.55 4.52
CA TRP A 113 20.01 -2.43 3.83
C TRP A 113 20.97 -1.27 3.56
N GLN A 114 22.18 -1.31 4.11
CA GLN A 114 23.19 -0.28 3.85
C GLN A 114 23.52 -0.25 2.35
N GLY A 115 23.46 0.96 1.76
CA GLY A 115 23.60 1.16 0.32
C GLY A 115 22.30 1.07 -0.49
N LYS A 116 21.20 0.65 0.13
CA LYS A 116 19.84 0.68 -0.46
C LYS A 116 19.13 1.98 -0.11
N LYS A 117 17.96 2.18 -0.70
CA LYS A 117 17.02 3.24 -0.36
C LYS A 117 15.92 2.67 0.53
N VAL A 118 15.61 3.38 1.60
CA VAL A 118 14.56 3.02 2.55
C VAL A 118 13.56 4.16 2.63
N PHE A 119 12.30 3.87 2.31
CA PHE A 119 11.21 4.84 2.32
C PHE A 119 10.13 4.39 3.31
N VAL A 120 9.46 5.38 3.90
CA VAL A 120 8.18 5.16 4.58
C VAL A 120 7.06 5.83 3.77
N ASP A 121 5.99 5.08 3.55
CA ASP A 121 4.79 5.54 2.86
C ASP A 121 3.63 5.57 3.83
N PHE A 122 2.94 6.70 3.92
CA PHE A 122 1.68 6.84 4.65
C PHE A 122 0.53 6.93 3.65
N ASP A 123 -0.42 6.03 3.72
CA ASP A 123 -1.62 6.08 2.87
C ASP A 123 -2.57 7.21 3.28
N GLY A 124 -2.55 7.60 4.55
CA GLY A 124 -3.31 8.73 5.07
C GLY A 124 -3.12 8.98 6.56
N VAL A 125 -2.95 10.26 6.91
CA VAL A 125 -2.83 10.75 8.29
C VAL A 125 -3.69 12.00 8.43
N TYR A 126 -4.67 12.01 9.29
CA TYR A 126 -5.58 13.17 9.48
C TYR A 126 -5.32 13.87 10.79
N MET A 127 -4.78 15.11 10.80
CA MET A 127 -4.18 15.90 9.72
C MET A 127 -2.96 16.67 10.26
N ASN A 128 -2.39 17.62 9.48
CA ASN A 128 -1.21 18.41 9.86
C ASN A 128 -0.10 17.55 10.47
N SER A 129 0.17 16.41 9.83
CA SER A 129 1.16 15.46 10.36
C SER A 129 2.58 15.95 10.14
N GLU A 130 3.41 15.85 11.16
CA GLU A 130 4.85 16.03 11.07
C GLU A 130 5.55 14.73 11.43
N VAL A 131 6.45 14.27 10.55
CA VAL A 131 7.13 12.99 10.68
C VAL A 131 8.60 13.21 11.01
N PHE A 132 9.10 12.44 11.95
CA PHE A 132 10.51 12.48 12.40
C PHE A 132 11.13 11.09 12.34
N VAL A 133 12.42 11.03 12.00
CA VAL A 133 13.21 9.84 12.18
C VAL A 133 14.46 10.18 13.00
N ASN A 134 14.66 9.47 14.11
CA ASN A 134 15.78 9.70 15.05
C ASN A 134 15.95 11.17 15.45
N GLY A 135 14.83 11.92 15.63
CA GLY A 135 14.83 13.34 15.98
C GLY A 135 14.92 14.31 14.79
N ASN A 136 15.13 13.82 13.57
CA ASN A 136 15.21 14.67 12.39
C ASN A 136 13.81 14.81 11.75
N SER A 137 13.30 16.04 11.60
CA SER A 137 12.03 16.29 10.91
C SER A 137 12.16 16.02 9.41
N LEU A 138 11.21 15.26 8.87
CA LEU A 138 11.09 14.97 7.44
C LEU A 138 10.11 15.95 6.76
N GLY A 139 9.44 16.78 7.53
CA GLY A 139 8.50 17.80 7.07
C GLY A 139 7.08 17.58 7.50
N VAL A 140 6.23 18.57 7.17
CA VAL A 140 4.82 18.63 7.54
C VAL A 140 3.94 18.31 6.33
N ARG A 141 2.88 17.54 6.55
CA ARG A 141 1.80 17.25 5.61
C ARG A 141 0.48 17.75 6.17
N PRO A 142 -0.01 18.93 5.72
CA PRO A 142 -1.22 19.52 6.27
C PRO A 142 -2.49 18.81 5.83
N TYR A 143 -2.55 18.29 4.61
CA TYR A 143 -3.75 17.67 4.03
C TYR A 143 -3.85 16.19 4.38
N GLY A 144 -4.99 15.81 5.01
CA GLY A 144 -5.18 14.49 5.60
C GLY A 144 -5.55 13.37 4.62
N TYR A 145 -5.97 13.68 3.37
CA TYR A 145 -6.51 12.67 2.44
C TYR A 145 -5.54 12.22 1.35
N SER A 146 -4.37 12.81 1.25
CA SER A 146 -3.36 12.38 0.28
C SER A 146 -2.33 11.43 0.91
N SER A 147 -1.92 10.41 0.15
CA SER A 147 -0.76 9.61 0.49
C SER A 147 0.52 10.41 0.32
N PHE A 148 1.54 10.10 1.11
CA PHE A 148 2.84 10.75 1.02
C PHE A 148 3.97 9.79 1.41
N ARG A 149 5.17 10.09 0.92
CA ARG A 149 6.38 9.30 1.13
C ARG A 149 7.51 10.17 1.66
N TYR A 150 8.34 9.58 2.55
CA TYR A 150 9.61 10.14 2.99
C TYR A 150 10.77 9.18 2.78
N ASP A 151 11.94 9.71 2.44
CA ASP A 151 13.20 8.98 2.39
C ASP A 151 13.84 8.97 3.78
N LEU A 152 13.90 7.78 4.39
CA LEU A 152 14.53 7.59 5.71
C LEU A 152 16.03 7.41 5.60
N THR A 153 16.55 7.01 4.43
CA THR A 153 17.92 6.55 4.22
C THR A 153 19.00 7.44 4.84
N PRO A 154 18.95 8.79 4.73
CA PRO A 154 20.01 9.66 5.26
C PRO A 154 20.11 9.68 6.77
N TYR A 155 19.07 9.22 7.47
CA TYR A 155 18.93 9.36 8.92
C TYR A 155 19.00 8.03 9.66
N LEU A 156 19.06 6.89 8.93
CA LEU A 156 19.07 5.57 9.53
C LEU A 156 20.42 5.20 10.10
N LYS A 157 20.38 4.53 11.25
CA LYS A 157 21.52 3.87 11.90
C LYS A 157 21.44 2.39 11.58
N TRP A 158 22.42 1.91 10.80
CA TRP A 158 22.42 0.55 10.26
C TRP A 158 22.82 -0.49 11.32
N GLY A 159 22.03 -1.53 11.50
CA GLY A 159 22.21 -2.56 12.53
C GLY A 159 21.92 -2.06 13.93
N GLU A 160 21.19 -0.96 14.06
CA GLU A 160 20.86 -0.33 15.32
C GLU A 160 19.37 -0.01 15.41
N ARG A 161 18.95 0.34 16.63
CA ARG A 161 17.61 0.84 16.92
C ARG A 161 17.38 2.20 16.25
N ASN A 162 16.30 2.33 15.51
CA ASN A 162 15.80 3.58 14.95
C ASN A 162 14.40 3.87 15.50
N VAL A 163 14.00 5.13 15.49
CA VAL A 163 12.68 5.57 15.94
C VAL A 163 12.04 6.42 14.86
N LEU A 164 10.86 6.03 14.43
CA LEU A 164 9.95 6.85 13.62
C LEU A 164 8.91 7.47 14.56
N ALA A 165 8.81 8.80 14.58
CA ALA A 165 7.80 9.52 15.35
C ALA A 165 6.90 10.33 14.43
N VAL A 166 5.61 10.39 14.73
CA VAL A 166 4.60 11.13 13.96
C VAL A 166 3.76 11.95 14.91
N LYS A 167 3.82 13.26 14.77
CA LYS A 167 2.92 14.21 15.42
C LYS A 167 1.74 14.46 14.50
N VAL A 168 0.53 14.38 15.01
CA VAL A 168 -0.70 14.63 14.26
C VAL A 168 -1.52 15.70 14.99
N ASP A 169 -1.87 16.78 14.31
CA ASP A 169 -2.61 17.88 14.89
C ASP A 169 -3.94 18.09 14.18
N ASN A 170 -5.01 17.60 14.81
CA ASN A 170 -6.40 17.82 14.42
C ASN A 170 -7.15 18.67 15.45
N SER A 171 -6.48 19.64 16.08
CA SER A 171 -7.05 20.52 17.09
C SER A 171 -7.94 21.63 16.49
N THR A 172 -7.64 22.06 15.25
CA THR A 172 -8.41 23.11 14.59
C THR A 172 -9.70 22.53 14.00
N GLN A 173 -10.83 22.77 14.67
CA GLN A 173 -12.16 22.26 14.33
C GLN A 173 -13.20 23.42 14.30
N PRO A 174 -14.34 23.29 13.57
CA PRO A 174 -14.64 22.25 12.58
C PRO A 174 -13.83 22.46 11.30
N ASN A 175 -13.38 21.37 10.66
CA ASN A 175 -12.58 21.42 9.43
C ASN A 175 -13.23 20.66 8.26
N SER A 176 -14.38 20.05 8.49
CA SER A 176 -15.17 19.34 7.46
C SER A 176 -16.66 19.39 7.80
N ARG A 177 -17.51 18.88 6.91
CA ARG A 177 -18.95 18.68 7.12
C ARG A 177 -19.31 17.22 7.37
N TRP A 178 -18.33 16.37 7.64
CA TRP A 178 -18.46 14.96 7.91
C TRP A 178 -17.42 14.52 8.93
N TYR A 179 -17.63 13.37 9.51
CA TYR A 179 -16.67 12.77 10.43
C TYR A 179 -15.38 12.42 9.70
N SER A 180 -14.26 12.96 10.13
CA SER A 180 -12.94 12.74 9.53
C SER A 180 -12.05 11.81 10.32
N GLY A 181 -12.35 11.63 11.62
CA GLY A 181 -11.47 10.98 12.57
C GLY A 181 -10.18 11.77 12.85
N SER A 182 -9.27 11.15 13.58
CA SER A 182 -7.97 11.75 13.91
C SER A 182 -6.91 10.67 14.08
N GLY A 183 -5.77 10.81 13.38
CA GLY A 183 -4.66 9.89 13.55
C GLY A 183 -4.11 9.31 12.26
N ILE A 184 -3.32 8.26 12.37
CA ILE A 184 -2.84 7.47 11.25
C ILE A 184 -3.97 6.49 10.86
N TYR A 185 -4.92 6.99 10.08
CA TYR A 185 -6.18 6.30 9.82
C TYR A 185 -6.11 5.30 8.64
N ARG A 186 -4.96 5.20 7.96
CA ARG A 186 -4.70 4.24 6.88
C ARG A 186 -3.38 3.51 7.12
N ASN A 187 -3.01 2.62 6.17
CA ASN A 187 -1.80 1.83 6.30
C ASN A 187 -0.53 2.68 6.24
N VAL A 188 0.51 2.16 6.86
CA VAL A 188 1.90 2.62 6.72
C VAL A 188 2.71 1.48 6.12
N TRP A 189 3.59 1.79 5.19
CA TRP A 189 4.44 0.84 4.48
C TRP A 189 5.90 1.21 4.63
N LEU A 190 6.75 0.21 4.77
CA LEU A 190 8.21 0.37 4.69
C LEU A 190 8.68 -0.23 3.36
N THR A 191 9.33 0.59 2.54
CA THR A 191 9.80 0.19 1.21
C THR A 191 11.33 0.19 1.19
N VAL A 192 11.94 -0.95 0.82
CA VAL A 192 13.40 -1.09 0.70
C VAL A 192 13.74 -1.52 -0.71
N VAL A 193 14.52 -0.69 -1.42
CA VAL A 193 14.88 -0.90 -2.82
C VAL A 193 16.35 -0.61 -3.09
N GLU A 194 16.88 -1.17 -4.17
CA GLU A 194 18.21 -0.79 -4.66
C GLU A 194 18.22 0.67 -5.16
N PRO A 195 19.39 1.33 -5.27
CA PRO A 195 19.48 2.69 -5.80
C PRO A 195 18.86 2.85 -7.19
N VAL A 196 18.94 1.82 -8.04
CA VAL A 196 18.22 1.77 -9.31
C VAL A 196 16.93 0.97 -9.10
N HIS A 197 15.78 1.63 -9.23
CA HIS A 197 14.48 1.01 -8.95
C HIS A 197 13.36 1.65 -9.79
N VAL A 198 12.21 0.99 -9.87
CA VAL A 198 10.98 1.60 -10.39
C VAL A 198 10.52 2.68 -9.43
N GLY A 199 10.30 3.89 -9.92
CA GLY A 199 9.85 5.04 -9.13
C GLY A 199 8.57 4.76 -8.34
N HIS A 200 8.26 5.64 -7.40
CA HIS A 200 6.99 5.57 -6.67
C HIS A 200 5.82 5.76 -7.63
N TRP A 201 4.89 4.78 -7.66
CA TRP A 201 3.82 4.69 -8.68
C TRP A 201 4.35 4.81 -10.12
N GLY A 202 5.58 4.34 -10.33
CA GLY A 202 6.35 4.57 -11.54
C GLY A 202 5.92 3.74 -12.76
N THR A 203 4.84 2.96 -12.68
CA THR A 203 4.33 2.19 -13.82
C THR A 203 2.95 2.69 -14.21
N PHE A 204 2.80 3.11 -15.46
CA PHE A 204 1.54 3.54 -16.05
C PHE A 204 1.15 2.59 -17.18
N VAL A 205 -0.03 1.98 -17.08
CA VAL A 205 -0.52 0.96 -18.02
C VAL A 205 -1.83 1.43 -18.66
N THR A 206 -1.86 1.41 -20.00
CA THR A 206 -3.06 1.72 -20.79
C THR A 206 -3.35 0.64 -21.82
N THR A 207 -4.58 0.60 -22.30
CA THR A 207 -5.02 -0.29 -23.38
C THR A 207 -5.65 0.54 -24.51
N PRO A 208 -4.82 1.20 -25.35
CA PRO A 208 -5.31 2.11 -26.38
C PRO A 208 -6.14 1.42 -27.47
N GLU A 209 -5.87 0.17 -27.74
CA GLU A 209 -6.62 -0.64 -28.73
C GLU A 209 -7.11 -1.93 -28.07
N VAL A 210 -8.41 -2.17 -28.08
CA VAL A 210 -9.04 -3.35 -27.51
C VAL A 210 -10.16 -3.83 -28.43
N THR A 211 -10.03 -5.06 -28.90
CA THR A 211 -11.07 -5.81 -29.62
C THR A 211 -11.29 -7.16 -28.95
N GLY A 212 -12.27 -7.95 -29.40
CA GLY A 212 -12.46 -9.34 -28.94
C GLY A 212 -11.30 -10.27 -29.34
N GLU A 213 -10.55 -9.93 -30.39
CA GLU A 213 -9.48 -10.77 -30.92
C GLU A 213 -8.09 -10.32 -30.47
N LYS A 214 -7.92 -9.02 -30.19
CA LYS A 214 -6.62 -8.41 -29.92
C LYS A 214 -6.73 -7.28 -28.92
N ALA A 215 -5.73 -7.14 -28.06
CA ALA A 215 -5.50 -5.88 -27.32
C ALA A 215 -4.03 -5.45 -27.44
N VAL A 216 -3.84 -4.13 -27.52
CA VAL A 216 -2.55 -3.47 -27.41
C VAL A 216 -2.46 -2.81 -26.05
N MET A 217 -1.45 -3.16 -25.29
CA MET A 217 -1.19 -2.57 -23.98
C MET A 217 0.10 -1.76 -24.03
N GLU A 218 0.04 -0.52 -23.61
CA GLU A 218 1.21 0.33 -23.41
C GLU A 218 1.59 0.35 -21.94
N VAL A 219 2.87 0.08 -21.68
CA VAL A 219 3.46 0.10 -20.35
C VAL A 219 4.57 1.13 -20.32
N ARG A 220 4.37 2.23 -19.60
CA ARG A 220 5.40 3.22 -19.35
C ARG A 220 5.94 3.00 -17.94
N THR A 221 7.27 2.93 -17.82
CA THR A 221 7.96 2.68 -16.56
C THR A 221 8.95 3.79 -16.28
N MET A 222 8.75 4.51 -15.20
CA MET A 222 9.70 5.49 -14.68
C MET A 222 10.77 4.75 -13.89
N VAL A 223 11.99 4.73 -14.41
CA VAL A 223 13.16 4.15 -13.76
C VAL A 223 13.91 5.26 -13.04
N LYS A 224 14.15 5.09 -11.74
CA LYS A 224 14.88 6.02 -10.90
C LYS A 224 16.27 5.48 -10.60
N ASN A 225 17.26 6.38 -10.55
CA ASN A 225 18.63 6.07 -10.17
C ASN A 225 19.09 7.03 -9.08
N ASP A 226 19.02 6.63 -7.83
CA ASP A 226 19.50 7.40 -6.67
C ASP A 226 21.02 7.18 -6.40
N GLY A 227 21.71 6.50 -7.32
CA GLY A 227 23.15 6.27 -7.26
C GLY A 227 23.98 7.46 -7.76
N GLN A 228 25.30 7.40 -7.54
CA GLN A 228 26.27 8.47 -7.88
C GLN A 228 26.74 8.44 -9.35
N ALA A 229 26.43 7.40 -10.10
CA ALA A 229 26.86 7.25 -11.50
C ALA A 229 25.65 6.92 -12.39
N GLY A 230 25.66 7.44 -13.63
CA GLY A 230 24.68 7.05 -14.64
C GLY A 230 24.68 5.55 -14.90
N ARG A 231 23.52 4.98 -15.21
CA ARG A 231 23.37 3.54 -15.43
C ARG A 231 22.56 3.28 -16.70
N ARG A 232 23.00 2.30 -17.47
CA ARG A 232 22.19 1.70 -18.53
C ARG A 232 21.41 0.55 -17.92
N VAL A 233 20.08 0.69 -17.90
CA VAL A 233 19.16 -0.22 -17.20
C VAL A 233 18.35 -1.01 -18.21
N GLY A 234 18.43 -2.34 -18.14
CA GLY A 234 17.52 -3.22 -18.86
C GLY A 234 16.14 -3.21 -18.18
N VAL A 235 15.11 -2.97 -18.96
CA VAL A 235 13.71 -3.00 -18.50
C VAL A 235 13.01 -4.14 -19.19
N VAL A 236 12.37 -5.02 -18.41
CA VAL A 236 11.60 -6.16 -18.93
C VAL A 236 10.17 -6.05 -18.41
N SER A 237 9.23 -5.84 -19.31
CA SER A 237 7.80 -5.86 -19.01
C SER A 237 7.20 -7.19 -19.43
N THR A 238 6.61 -7.91 -18.49
CA THR A 238 5.96 -9.22 -18.73
C THR A 238 4.51 -9.12 -18.27
N LEU A 239 3.58 -9.38 -19.19
CA LEU A 239 2.16 -9.49 -18.86
C LEU A 239 1.84 -10.93 -18.45
N LEU A 240 1.24 -11.06 -17.27
CA LEU A 240 0.85 -12.33 -16.67
C LEU A 240 -0.68 -12.41 -16.57
N ASP A 241 -1.24 -13.56 -16.89
CA ASP A 241 -2.66 -13.85 -16.67
C ASP A 241 -2.97 -14.09 -15.18
N ALA A 242 -4.24 -14.30 -14.83
CA ALA A 242 -4.67 -14.58 -13.45
C ALA A 242 -4.05 -15.86 -12.86
N ARG A 243 -3.51 -16.75 -13.68
CA ARG A 243 -2.81 -17.99 -13.28
C ARG A 243 -1.29 -17.80 -13.21
N GLY A 244 -0.80 -16.57 -13.47
CA GLY A 244 0.64 -16.26 -13.46
C GLY A 244 1.38 -16.71 -14.72
N ARG A 245 0.70 -17.13 -15.79
CA ARG A 245 1.32 -17.52 -17.07
C ARG A 245 1.60 -16.27 -17.89
N MET A 246 2.76 -16.25 -18.55
CA MET A 246 3.14 -15.18 -19.47
C MET A 246 2.22 -15.16 -20.69
N VAL A 247 1.63 -14.00 -20.97
CA VAL A 247 0.77 -13.72 -22.12
C VAL A 247 1.53 -12.96 -23.19
N ALA A 248 2.29 -11.94 -22.77
CA ALA A 248 3.10 -11.11 -23.65
C ALA A 248 4.32 -10.57 -22.89
N GLY A 249 5.33 -10.11 -23.60
CA GLY A 249 6.50 -9.49 -22.99
C GLY A 249 7.32 -8.68 -23.99
N GLN A 250 7.99 -7.68 -23.46
CA GLN A 250 8.95 -6.86 -24.20
C GLN A 250 10.11 -6.48 -23.28
N SER A 251 11.29 -6.34 -23.85
CA SER A 251 12.48 -5.84 -23.14
C SER A 251 13.15 -4.73 -23.95
N GLY A 252 13.81 -3.84 -23.23
CA GLY A 252 14.56 -2.73 -23.79
C GLY A 252 15.59 -2.21 -22.81
N PHE A 253 16.27 -1.13 -23.17
CA PHE A 253 17.24 -0.44 -22.33
C PHE A 253 16.89 1.03 -22.24
N VAL A 254 17.19 1.62 -21.08
CA VAL A 254 17.10 3.06 -20.86
C VAL A 254 18.34 3.52 -20.12
N ASP A 255 18.90 4.68 -20.52
CA ASP A 255 19.99 5.32 -19.82
C ASP A 255 19.42 6.26 -18.76
N VAL A 256 19.82 6.07 -17.51
CA VAL A 256 19.32 6.81 -16.35
C VAL A 256 20.47 7.57 -15.70
N PRO A 257 20.43 8.92 -15.69
CA PRO A 257 21.53 9.71 -15.10
C PRO A 257 21.63 9.50 -13.59
N ALA A 258 22.79 9.83 -13.02
CA ALA A 258 22.99 9.82 -11.57
C ALA A 258 22.01 10.78 -10.88
N GLY A 259 21.37 10.36 -9.82
CA GLY A 259 20.39 11.16 -9.08
C GLY A 259 19.11 11.48 -9.86
N GLY A 260 18.92 10.91 -11.07
CA GLY A 260 17.84 11.25 -11.97
C GLY A 260 16.86 10.11 -12.23
N CYS A 261 16.02 10.32 -13.23
CA CYS A 261 15.05 9.32 -13.70
C CYS A 261 14.92 9.36 -15.23
N SER A 262 14.49 8.26 -15.81
CA SER A 262 14.17 8.14 -17.25
C SER A 262 12.98 7.22 -17.42
N GLU A 263 12.19 7.45 -18.49
CA GLU A 263 11.03 6.63 -18.82
C GLU A 263 11.39 5.59 -19.88
N ALA A 264 11.00 4.34 -19.64
CA ALA A 264 10.98 3.27 -20.64
C ALA A 264 9.54 2.99 -21.06
N SER A 265 9.30 2.79 -22.36
CA SER A 265 7.98 2.52 -22.92
C SER A 265 8.00 1.19 -23.66
N HIS A 266 7.04 0.32 -23.36
CA HIS A 266 6.85 -0.97 -24.00
C HIS A 266 5.42 -1.13 -24.52
N THR A 267 5.31 -1.79 -25.70
CA THR A 267 4.02 -2.15 -26.29
C THR A 267 3.84 -3.65 -26.25
N LEU A 268 2.87 -4.14 -25.49
CA LEU A 268 2.56 -5.55 -25.36
C LEU A 268 1.31 -5.87 -26.19
N ILE A 269 1.39 -6.88 -27.05
CA ILE A 269 0.26 -7.30 -27.87
C ILE A 269 -0.22 -8.66 -27.35
N MET A 270 -1.51 -8.77 -27.10
CA MET A 270 -2.14 -10.04 -26.72
C MET A 270 -3.26 -10.40 -27.68
N THR A 271 -3.42 -11.70 -27.92
CA THR A 271 -4.52 -12.28 -28.70
C THR A 271 -5.59 -12.83 -27.77
N ALA A 272 -6.85 -12.72 -28.20
CA ALA A 272 -8.02 -13.18 -27.44
C ALA A 272 -8.00 -12.76 -25.96
N PRO A 273 -7.96 -11.44 -25.67
CA PRO A 273 -7.87 -10.95 -24.29
C PRO A 273 -9.15 -11.24 -23.50
N GLU A 274 -8.99 -11.66 -22.25
CA GLU A 274 -10.09 -11.65 -21.27
C GLU A 274 -10.36 -10.20 -20.85
N LEU A 275 -11.51 -9.66 -21.27
CA LEU A 275 -11.86 -8.27 -20.98
C LEU A 275 -12.36 -8.11 -19.55
N TRP A 276 -11.91 -7.05 -18.90
CA TRP A 276 -12.46 -6.64 -17.62
C TRP A 276 -13.83 -5.99 -17.82
N SER A 277 -14.82 -6.48 -17.10
CA SER A 277 -16.15 -5.84 -16.97
C SER A 277 -16.65 -5.93 -15.54
N THR A 278 -17.77 -5.28 -15.24
CA THR A 278 -18.42 -5.37 -13.92
C THR A 278 -18.92 -6.78 -13.62
N GLU A 279 -19.32 -7.53 -14.63
CA GLU A 279 -19.78 -8.92 -14.49
C GLU A 279 -18.62 -9.92 -14.48
N HIS A 280 -17.50 -9.56 -15.15
CA HIS A 280 -16.31 -10.39 -15.26
C HIS A 280 -15.05 -9.53 -15.00
N PRO A 281 -14.71 -9.26 -13.74
CA PRO A 281 -13.62 -8.39 -13.37
C PRO A 281 -12.25 -9.08 -13.49
N TYR A 282 -11.91 -9.54 -14.71
CA TYR A 282 -10.68 -10.26 -14.97
C TYR A 282 -9.45 -9.34 -14.92
N LEU A 283 -8.42 -9.75 -14.19
CA LEU A 283 -7.22 -8.96 -13.98
C LEU A 283 -5.97 -9.68 -14.44
N TYR A 284 -5.13 -8.92 -15.08
CA TYR A 284 -3.76 -9.25 -15.43
C TYR A 284 -2.79 -8.59 -14.45
N LYS A 285 -1.54 -9.06 -14.44
CA LYS A 285 -0.43 -8.41 -13.73
C LYS A 285 0.69 -8.10 -14.72
N VAL A 286 1.12 -6.87 -14.78
CA VAL A 286 2.37 -6.48 -15.43
C VAL A 286 3.49 -6.62 -14.41
N ARG A 287 4.43 -7.53 -14.67
CA ARG A 287 5.69 -7.64 -13.95
C ARG A 287 6.73 -6.81 -14.69
N THR A 288 7.22 -5.77 -14.04
CA THR A 288 8.34 -4.95 -14.50
C THR A 288 9.59 -5.34 -13.74
N GLU A 289 10.61 -5.83 -14.43
CA GLU A 289 11.90 -6.20 -13.87
C GLU A 289 12.97 -5.25 -14.40
N LEU A 290 13.77 -4.68 -13.50
CA LEU A 290 14.92 -3.85 -13.83
C LEU A 290 16.20 -4.66 -13.69
N LYS A 291 17.12 -4.50 -14.65
CA LYS A 291 18.42 -5.18 -14.68
C LYS A 291 19.56 -4.18 -14.85
N VAL A 292 20.57 -4.29 -14.01
CA VAL A 292 21.83 -3.56 -14.14
C VAL A 292 22.95 -4.59 -14.25
N ASP A 293 23.79 -4.48 -15.28
CA ASP A 293 24.89 -5.42 -15.58
C ASP A 293 24.40 -6.89 -15.61
N GLY A 294 23.20 -7.11 -16.19
CA GLY A 294 22.56 -8.42 -16.32
C GLY A 294 21.91 -8.98 -15.04
N ARG A 295 22.06 -8.32 -13.89
CA ARG A 295 21.48 -8.74 -12.61
C ARG A 295 20.15 -8.01 -12.36
N SER A 296 19.14 -8.75 -11.89
CA SER A 296 17.87 -8.17 -11.43
C SER A 296 18.11 -7.33 -10.17
N VAL A 297 17.73 -6.05 -10.23
CA VAL A 297 17.87 -5.10 -9.12
C VAL A 297 16.54 -4.66 -8.53
N ASP A 298 15.44 -4.69 -9.33
CA ASP A 298 14.10 -4.41 -8.83
C ASP A 298 13.05 -5.22 -9.60
N THR A 299 11.97 -5.58 -8.93
CA THR A 299 10.80 -6.20 -9.53
C THR A 299 9.55 -5.53 -8.97
N TYR A 300 8.72 -5.03 -9.88
CA TYR A 300 7.49 -4.31 -9.55
C TYR A 300 6.29 -4.96 -10.24
N TYR A 301 5.17 -5.06 -9.53
CA TYR A 301 3.93 -5.63 -10.06
C TYR A 301 2.85 -4.57 -10.13
N THR A 302 2.19 -4.49 -11.29
CA THR A 302 1.05 -3.60 -11.51
C THR A 302 -0.16 -4.42 -11.93
N THR A 303 -1.22 -4.39 -11.14
CA THR A 303 -2.48 -5.03 -11.49
C THR A 303 -3.25 -4.16 -12.49
N THR A 304 -3.80 -4.76 -13.53
CA THR A 304 -4.53 -4.04 -14.59
C THR A 304 -5.65 -4.89 -15.18
N GLY A 305 -6.73 -4.25 -15.62
CA GLY A 305 -7.79 -4.88 -16.40
C GLY A 305 -7.75 -4.40 -17.85
N VAL A 306 -7.86 -5.32 -18.80
CA VAL A 306 -7.96 -4.98 -20.22
C VAL A 306 -9.37 -4.53 -20.54
N ARG A 307 -9.55 -3.26 -20.85
CA ARG A 307 -10.88 -2.69 -21.15
C ARG A 307 -10.76 -1.48 -22.06
N HIS A 308 -11.84 -1.21 -22.76
CA HIS A 308 -12.05 0.02 -23.49
C HIS A 308 -13.29 0.73 -22.93
N PHE A 309 -13.18 2.03 -22.68
CA PHE A 309 -14.33 2.83 -22.26
C PHE A 309 -14.36 4.17 -22.99
N LYS A 310 -15.57 4.73 -23.11
CA LYS A 310 -15.78 6.09 -23.61
C LYS A 310 -16.93 6.75 -22.86
N PHE A 311 -16.85 8.06 -22.78
CA PHE A 311 -17.96 8.92 -22.40
C PHE A 311 -18.47 9.65 -23.66
N ASP A 312 -19.77 9.61 -23.87
CA ASP A 312 -20.43 10.27 -24.96
C ASP A 312 -21.47 11.24 -24.40
N ALA A 313 -21.48 12.49 -24.86
CA ALA A 313 -22.31 13.55 -24.30
C ALA A 313 -23.84 13.27 -24.47
N ARG A 314 -24.21 12.46 -25.44
CA ARG A 314 -25.63 12.14 -25.72
C ARG A 314 -26.04 10.80 -25.14
N THR A 315 -25.15 9.83 -25.18
CA THR A 315 -25.46 8.43 -24.81
C THR A 315 -24.82 7.97 -23.49
N GLY A 316 -23.95 8.78 -22.87
CA GLY A 316 -23.38 8.49 -21.55
C GLY A 316 -22.16 7.56 -21.63
N PHE A 317 -22.07 6.64 -20.67
CA PHE A 317 -20.90 5.78 -20.46
C PHE A 317 -21.02 4.46 -21.23
N TRP A 318 -19.90 4.05 -21.84
CA TRP A 318 -19.76 2.81 -22.59
C TRP A 318 -18.55 2.04 -22.09
N LEU A 319 -18.71 0.76 -21.83
CA LEU A 319 -17.63 -0.16 -21.46
C LEU A 319 -17.59 -1.32 -22.44
N ASN A 320 -16.44 -1.58 -23.05
CA ASN A 320 -16.24 -2.65 -24.05
C ASN A 320 -17.31 -2.65 -25.16
N GLY A 321 -17.69 -1.45 -25.63
CA GLY A 321 -18.70 -1.28 -26.67
C GLY A 321 -20.15 -1.44 -26.20
N LYS A 322 -20.41 -1.69 -24.92
CA LYS A 322 -21.77 -1.76 -24.35
C LYS A 322 -22.10 -0.48 -23.59
N HIS A 323 -23.26 0.09 -23.88
CA HIS A 323 -23.81 1.20 -23.09
C HIS A 323 -24.22 0.69 -21.70
N MET A 324 -23.87 1.43 -20.65
CA MET A 324 -24.28 1.09 -19.30
C MET A 324 -24.53 2.33 -18.44
N LYS A 325 -25.45 2.20 -17.49
CA LYS A 325 -25.64 3.20 -16.43
C LYS A 325 -24.65 2.93 -15.31
N ILE A 326 -24.06 4.00 -14.78
CA ILE A 326 -23.27 3.92 -13.57
C ILE A 326 -24.19 4.19 -12.39
N ASN A 327 -24.53 3.14 -11.63
CA ASN A 327 -25.29 3.25 -10.38
C ASN A 327 -24.27 3.29 -9.25
N GLY A 328 -24.19 4.40 -8.54
CA GLY A 328 -23.24 4.62 -7.47
C GLY A 328 -23.91 5.08 -6.19
N VAL A 329 -23.18 4.92 -5.09
CA VAL A 329 -23.55 5.43 -3.77
C VAL A 329 -22.43 6.33 -3.26
N CYS A 330 -22.78 7.28 -2.39
CA CYS A 330 -21.79 8.02 -1.61
C CYS A 330 -21.39 7.16 -0.41
N MET A 331 -20.10 6.91 -0.26
CA MET A 331 -19.55 6.17 0.87
C MET A 331 -18.40 6.97 1.47
N HIS A 332 -18.52 7.29 2.73
CA HIS A 332 -17.44 7.87 3.52
C HIS A 332 -16.59 6.76 4.13
N HIS A 333 -15.41 7.11 4.61
CA HIS A 333 -14.48 6.13 5.22
C HIS A 333 -14.76 5.86 6.70
N ASP A 334 -15.90 6.32 7.23
CA ASP A 334 -16.37 6.00 8.57
C ASP A 334 -16.96 4.57 8.63
N LEU A 335 -16.49 3.82 9.61
CA LEU A 335 -16.77 2.39 9.75
C LEU A 335 -17.45 2.06 11.09
N GLY A 336 -18.35 2.93 11.56
CA GLY A 336 -19.07 2.77 12.82
C GLY A 336 -18.10 2.76 14.02
N CYS A 337 -18.07 1.69 14.79
CA CYS A 337 -17.21 1.56 15.97
C CYS A 337 -15.70 1.59 15.69
N LEU A 338 -15.28 1.50 14.43
CA LEU A 338 -13.89 1.67 14.01
C LEU A 338 -13.54 3.12 13.67
N GLY A 339 -14.54 4.02 13.68
CA GLY A 339 -14.34 5.40 13.28
C GLY A 339 -13.82 5.51 11.85
N ALA A 340 -12.85 6.38 11.63
CA ALA A 340 -12.19 6.57 10.35
C ALA A 340 -11.04 5.58 10.10
N ALA A 341 -10.71 4.68 11.03
CA ALA A 341 -9.66 3.70 10.86
C ALA A 341 -9.99 2.71 9.74
N VAL A 342 -9.33 2.86 8.59
CA VAL A 342 -9.62 2.11 7.37
C VAL A 342 -9.19 0.66 7.50
N ASN A 343 -10.11 -0.19 7.96
CA ASN A 343 -9.92 -1.63 8.00
C ASN A 343 -10.36 -2.25 6.67
N VAL A 344 -9.43 -2.89 5.96
CA VAL A 344 -9.68 -3.46 4.63
C VAL A 344 -10.85 -4.46 4.65
N ARG A 345 -10.96 -5.32 5.68
CA ARG A 345 -12.06 -6.30 5.75
C ARG A 345 -13.42 -5.63 5.98
N ALA A 346 -13.44 -4.55 6.77
CA ALA A 346 -14.68 -3.80 7.01
C ALA A 346 -15.18 -3.12 5.72
N ILE A 347 -14.27 -2.47 4.97
CA ILE A 347 -14.63 -1.89 3.66
C ILE A 347 -15.07 -2.96 2.67
N LYS A 348 -14.37 -4.10 2.59
CA LYS A 348 -14.80 -5.23 1.76
C LYS A 348 -16.22 -5.68 2.10
N ARG A 349 -16.55 -5.77 3.40
CA ARG A 349 -17.90 -6.13 3.84
C ARG A 349 -18.95 -5.11 3.39
N GLN A 350 -18.66 -3.81 3.50
CA GLN A 350 -19.59 -2.77 3.01
C GLN A 350 -19.83 -2.92 1.51
N LEU A 351 -18.80 -3.16 0.73
CA LEU A 351 -18.91 -3.32 -0.72
C LEU A 351 -19.61 -4.64 -1.10
N GLU A 352 -19.38 -5.73 -0.36
CA GLU A 352 -20.11 -7.00 -0.52
C GLU A 352 -21.62 -6.81 -0.28
N ILE A 353 -22.02 -5.98 0.70
CA ILE A 353 -23.42 -5.64 0.97
C ILE A 353 -24.00 -4.83 -0.19
N ILE A 354 -23.31 -3.77 -0.62
CA ILE A 354 -23.72 -2.92 -1.74
C ILE A 354 -23.90 -3.73 -3.03
N GLU A 355 -23.02 -4.69 -3.28
CA GLU A 355 -23.10 -5.60 -4.41
C GLU A 355 -24.33 -6.53 -4.29
N GLY A 356 -24.63 -7.05 -3.09
CA GLY A 356 -25.80 -7.90 -2.82
C GLY A 356 -27.13 -7.20 -3.08
N ASP A 357 -27.19 -5.88 -2.92
CA ASP A 357 -28.35 -5.04 -3.18
C ASP A 357 -28.53 -4.66 -4.67
N GLY A 358 -27.77 -5.28 -5.58
CA GLY A 358 -27.88 -5.08 -7.03
C GLY A 358 -27.20 -3.82 -7.56
N LEU A 359 -26.35 -3.17 -6.76
CA LEU A 359 -25.46 -2.10 -7.21
C LEU A 359 -24.22 -2.70 -7.90
N GLN A 360 -23.61 -1.93 -8.79
CA GLN A 360 -22.54 -2.46 -9.65
C GLN A 360 -21.34 -2.97 -8.87
N ARG A 361 -20.83 -4.12 -9.27
CA ARG A 361 -19.62 -4.74 -8.75
C ARG A 361 -18.39 -3.84 -8.99
N TYR A 362 -17.82 -3.32 -7.92
CA TYR A 362 -16.49 -2.73 -7.97
C TYR A 362 -15.50 -3.79 -7.49
N PRO A 363 -14.59 -4.28 -8.35
CA PRO A 363 -13.57 -5.20 -7.89
C PRO A 363 -12.68 -4.48 -6.89
N LEU A 364 -12.70 -4.99 -5.66
CA LEU A 364 -11.85 -4.56 -4.57
C LEU A 364 -10.45 -5.10 -4.78
N HIS A 365 -9.60 -4.30 -5.40
CA HIS A 365 -8.16 -4.48 -5.34
C HIS A 365 -7.56 -3.26 -4.67
N ALA A 366 -7.18 -3.46 -3.40
CA ALA A 366 -6.31 -2.55 -2.66
C ALA A 366 -4.86 -2.82 -3.06
#